data_a49842a273c23c6cfcc9968f156c9066
#
_entry.id   a49842a273c23c6cfcc9968f156c9066
#
_cell.length_a   1.000
_cell.length_b   1.000
_cell.length_c   1.000
_cell.angle_alpha   90.00
_cell.angle_beta   90.00
_cell.angle_gamma   90.00
#
_symmetry.space_group_name_H-M   'P 1'
#
loop_
_entity.id
_entity.type
_entity.pdbx_description
1 polymer ?
#
loop_
_entity_poly.entity_id
_entity_poly.type
_entity_poly.pdbx_seq_one_letter_code
_entity_poly.pdbx_strand_id
1 'polypeptide(L)'
;MPRRCSRPVAAPVLAALMLGMVVGCGGKPAGAGTQTAGPGASSKALTACGTTRTSAGVPVDIEIEHGQVPCPAALAVERDYARALASGHVPGNGGGAPVRVRGWVCKGFATPEVLATGHTSTCRKGSAQILAVLKMPTTSASSP
;
A
#
# COMPACT_ATOMS: atom_id res chain seq x y z
N MET A 1 32.22 -16.11 -26.66
CA MET A 1 32.81 -17.20 -25.85
C MET A 1 33.16 -16.66 -24.47
N PRO A 2 32.87 -17.27 -23.36
CA PRO A 2 32.26 -18.59 -23.08
C PRO A 2 30.92 -18.50 -22.32
N ARG A 3 30.15 -19.58 -22.49
CA ARG A 3 28.92 -19.91 -21.77
C ARG A 3 29.28 -20.40 -20.34
N ARG A 4 28.57 -19.94 -19.32
CA ARG A 4 28.55 -20.58 -18.00
C ARG A 4 27.16 -21.14 -17.69
N CYS A 5 27.12 -22.45 -17.66
CA CYS A 5 26.01 -23.24 -17.14
C CYS A 5 25.85 -22.99 -15.62
N SER A 6 24.64 -22.72 -15.17
CA SER A 6 24.28 -22.74 -13.75
C SER A 6 23.43 -23.97 -13.46
N ARG A 7 23.86 -24.72 -12.44
CA ARG A 7 23.32 -25.97 -11.92
C ARG A 7 21.95 -25.75 -11.25
N PRO A 8 21.03 -26.73 -11.34
CA PRO A 8 19.84 -26.77 -10.48
C PRO A 8 20.21 -27.35 -9.11
N VAL A 9 19.84 -26.68 -8.04
CA VAL A 9 19.88 -27.18 -6.68
C VAL A 9 18.48 -27.72 -6.35
N ALA A 10 18.40 -29.02 -6.21
CA ALA A 10 17.23 -29.71 -5.68
C ALA A 10 17.26 -29.62 -4.15
N ALA A 11 16.17 -29.27 -3.53
CA ALA A 11 15.96 -29.35 -2.08
C ALA A 11 14.74 -30.23 -1.77
N PRO A 12 14.79 -31.06 -0.72
CA PRO A 12 13.83 -32.13 -0.48
C PRO A 12 12.59 -31.66 0.28
N VAL A 13 11.50 -32.34 -0.05
CA VAL A 13 10.18 -32.32 0.59
C VAL A 13 10.28 -32.94 1.99
N LEU A 14 9.77 -32.23 2.99
CA LEU A 14 9.42 -32.81 4.30
C LEU A 14 7.94 -32.56 4.56
N ALA A 15 7.18 -33.66 4.46
CA ALA A 15 5.79 -33.75 4.88
C ALA A 15 5.73 -33.90 6.41
N ALA A 16 4.93 -33.10 7.06
CA ALA A 16 4.47 -33.30 8.44
C ALA A 16 2.95 -33.20 8.49
N LEU A 17 2.28 -34.35 8.57
CA LEU A 17 0.87 -34.47 8.95
C LEU A 17 0.76 -34.18 10.46
N MET A 18 -0.13 -33.25 10.83
CA MET A 18 -0.71 -33.19 12.17
C MET A 18 -2.22 -33.14 12.05
N LEU A 19 -2.85 -34.29 12.30
CA LEU A 19 -4.27 -34.41 12.64
C LEU A 19 -4.49 -33.83 14.04
N GLY A 20 -5.39 -32.88 14.17
CA GLY A 20 -5.90 -32.41 15.44
C GLY A 20 -7.40 -32.15 15.34
N MET A 21 -8.21 -33.19 15.65
CA MET A 21 -9.65 -33.04 15.90
C MET A 21 -9.86 -32.42 17.26
N VAL A 22 -10.62 -31.35 17.34
CA VAL A 22 -11.32 -30.96 18.56
C VAL A 22 -12.77 -30.64 18.21
N VAL A 23 -13.63 -31.60 18.58
CA VAL A 23 -15.09 -31.45 18.66
C VAL A 23 -15.41 -30.73 19.95
N GLY A 24 -16.09 -29.62 19.90
CA GLY A 24 -16.64 -28.89 21.04
C GLY A 24 -18.03 -28.41 20.75
N CYS A 25 -19.04 -29.22 21.11
CA CYS A 25 -20.44 -28.80 21.21
C CYS A 25 -20.65 -27.96 22.45
N GLY A 26 -21.54 -26.97 22.36
CA GLY A 26 -22.29 -26.58 23.53
C GLY A 26 -22.53 -25.10 23.74
N GLY A 27 -23.81 -24.70 23.68
CA GLY A 27 -24.35 -23.68 24.56
C GLY A 27 -24.63 -22.31 23.96
N LYS A 28 -25.87 -22.13 23.47
CA LYS A 28 -26.53 -20.83 23.39
C LYS A 28 -26.96 -20.43 24.80
N PRO A 29 -26.67 -19.22 25.28
CA PRO A 29 -27.71 -18.41 25.87
C PRO A 29 -27.75 -17.00 25.27
N ALA A 30 -28.99 -16.56 25.02
CA ALA A 30 -29.33 -15.18 24.80
C ALA A 30 -28.97 -14.37 26.06
N GLY A 31 -28.02 -13.46 25.90
CA GLY A 31 -27.67 -12.46 26.89
C GLY A 31 -27.51 -11.13 26.17
N ALA A 32 -28.39 -10.18 26.47
CA ALA A 32 -28.18 -8.77 26.15
C ALA A 32 -26.89 -8.32 26.81
N GLY A 33 -25.79 -8.40 26.08
CA GLY A 33 -24.47 -7.97 26.52
C GLY A 33 -24.19 -6.59 25.97
N THR A 34 -24.20 -5.62 26.86
CA THR A 34 -23.48 -4.35 26.76
C THR A 34 -22.22 -4.57 25.94
N GLN A 35 -22.14 -3.95 24.76
CA GLN A 35 -20.91 -3.94 23.97
C GLN A 35 -19.87 -3.13 24.74
N THR A 36 -19.10 -3.83 25.55
CA THR A 36 -17.82 -3.31 26.06
C THR A 36 -16.96 -3.13 24.80
N ALA A 37 -16.73 -1.89 24.42
CA ALA A 37 -15.76 -1.53 23.41
C ALA A 37 -14.43 -2.18 23.80
N GLY A 38 -14.07 -3.27 23.09
CA GLY A 38 -12.75 -3.86 23.19
C GLY A 38 -11.70 -2.78 22.86
N PRO A 39 -10.46 -2.89 23.40
CA PRO A 39 -9.40 -1.94 23.09
C PRO A 39 -9.25 -1.89 21.58
N GLY A 40 -9.73 -0.80 20.97
CA GLY A 40 -9.65 -0.58 19.55
C GLY A 40 -8.20 -0.74 19.14
N ALA A 41 -7.96 -1.58 18.14
CA ALA A 41 -6.72 -1.51 17.40
C ALA A 41 -6.52 -0.03 17.07
N SER A 42 -5.50 0.60 17.68
CA SER A 42 -5.11 1.98 17.37
C SER A 42 -4.79 2.01 15.89
N SER A 43 -5.76 2.42 15.10
CA SER A 43 -5.53 2.83 13.74
C SER A 43 -4.52 3.96 13.84
N LYS A 44 -3.25 3.65 13.60
CA LYS A 44 -2.18 4.65 13.60
C LYS A 44 -2.64 5.73 12.63
N ALA A 45 -2.99 6.88 13.17
CA ALA A 45 -3.55 7.96 12.37
C ALA A 45 -2.57 8.31 11.26
N LEU A 46 -3.05 8.21 10.01
CA LEU A 46 -2.30 8.62 8.84
C LEU A 46 -2.04 10.12 8.94
N THR A 47 -0.82 10.55 8.65
CA THR A 47 -0.49 11.99 8.64
C THR A 47 -0.72 12.53 7.23
N ALA A 48 -1.75 13.32 7.05
CA ALA A 48 -2.04 13.99 5.79
C ALA A 48 -1.02 15.12 5.54
N CYS A 49 -0.40 15.13 4.37
CA CYS A 49 0.65 16.07 3.97
C CYS A 49 0.22 17.08 2.89
N GLY A 50 -0.99 16.95 2.37
CA GLY A 50 -1.50 17.79 1.30
C GLY A 50 -1.58 17.09 -0.04
N THR A 51 -1.87 17.84 -1.10
CA THR A 51 -2.23 17.32 -2.42
C THR A 51 -1.10 17.53 -3.42
N THR A 52 -0.90 16.56 -4.33
CA THR A 52 -0.09 16.69 -5.55
C THR A 52 -0.82 16.04 -6.73
N ARG A 53 -0.10 15.78 -7.83
CA ARG A 53 -0.67 15.12 -9.02
C ARG A 53 0.15 13.92 -9.42
N THR A 54 -0.53 12.88 -9.92
CA THR A 54 0.10 11.72 -10.58
C THR A 54 0.72 12.13 -11.92
N SER A 55 1.45 11.22 -12.57
CA SER A 55 1.98 11.40 -13.94
C SER A 55 0.89 11.65 -14.99
N ALA A 56 -0.34 11.18 -14.73
CA ALA A 56 -1.52 11.43 -15.58
C ALA A 56 -2.27 12.73 -15.21
N GLY A 57 -1.74 13.53 -14.28
CA GLY A 57 -2.36 14.79 -13.87
C GLY A 57 -3.51 14.64 -12.86
N VAL A 58 -3.82 13.43 -12.40
CA VAL A 58 -4.89 13.17 -11.43
C VAL A 58 -4.49 13.68 -10.04
N PRO A 59 -5.34 14.43 -9.34
CA PRO A 59 -5.05 14.91 -8.00
C PRO A 59 -5.07 13.76 -6.99
N VAL A 60 -4.06 13.73 -6.12
CA VAL A 60 -3.89 12.75 -5.04
C VAL A 60 -3.51 13.44 -3.75
N ASP A 61 -4.05 12.98 -2.65
CA ASP A 61 -3.63 13.37 -1.31
C ASP A 61 -2.48 12.48 -0.86
N ILE A 62 -1.47 13.08 -0.23
CA ILE A 62 -0.27 12.39 0.25
C ILE A 62 -0.38 12.15 1.73
N GLU A 63 -0.22 10.90 2.12
CA GLU A 63 -0.32 10.43 3.49
C GLU A 63 0.93 9.70 3.92
N ILE A 64 1.36 9.91 5.16
CA ILE A 64 2.44 9.16 5.79
C ILE A 64 1.80 8.04 6.60
N GLU A 65 1.98 6.81 6.16
CA GLU A 65 1.46 5.63 6.84
C GLU A 65 2.39 5.16 7.95
N HIS A 66 3.70 5.20 7.69
CA HIS A 66 4.71 4.78 8.64
C HIS A 66 5.92 5.71 8.65
N GLY A 67 6.55 5.81 9.81
CA GLY A 67 7.77 6.59 10.02
C GLY A 67 7.51 8.07 10.25
N GLN A 68 8.59 8.80 10.51
CA GLN A 68 8.58 10.25 10.64
C GLN A 68 9.18 10.87 9.39
N VAL A 69 8.33 11.36 8.52
CA VAL A 69 8.72 11.98 7.24
C VAL A 69 8.18 13.41 7.24
N PRO A 70 9.02 14.44 7.03
CA PRO A 70 8.50 15.80 6.86
C PRO A 70 7.58 15.87 5.63
N CYS A 71 6.42 16.49 5.76
CA CYS A 71 5.46 16.63 4.65
C CYS A 71 6.03 17.23 3.38
N PRO A 72 6.91 18.26 3.43
CA PRO A 72 7.56 18.76 2.21
C PRO A 72 8.41 17.70 1.49
N ALA A 73 9.05 16.79 2.26
CA ALA A 73 9.82 15.70 1.69
C ALA A 73 8.93 14.64 1.06
N ALA A 74 7.83 14.26 1.73
CA ALA A 74 6.85 13.31 1.20
C ALA A 74 6.25 13.81 -0.14
N LEU A 75 5.82 15.06 -0.20
CA LEU A 75 5.33 15.71 -1.42
C LEU A 75 6.39 15.78 -2.52
N ALA A 76 7.66 16.01 -2.17
CA ALA A 76 8.75 16.04 -3.13
C ALA A 76 9.04 14.65 -3.72
N VAL A 77 8.97 13.59 -2.89
CA VAL A 77 9.15 12.20 -3.34
C VAL A 77 8.08 11.84 -4.38
N GLU A 78 6.80 12.13 -4.10
CA GLU A 78 5.71 11.79 -5.01
C GLU A 78 5.78 12.59 -6.31
N ARG A 79 6.10 13.88 -6.27
CA ARG A 79 6.31 14.70 -7.47
C ARG A 79 7.45 14.19 -8.34
N ASP A 80 8.54 13.72 -7.75
CA ASP A 80 9.68 13.16 -8.48
C ASP A 80 9.32 11.80 -9.07
N TYR A 81 8.55 10.98 -8.34
CA TYR A 81 8.01 9.74 -8.85
C TYR A 81 7.08 9.97 -10.07
N ALA A 82 6.14 10.90 -9.97
CA ALA A 82 5.27 11.26 -11.08
C ALA A 82 6.06 11.73 -12.31
N ARG A 83 7.12 12.52 -12.12
CA ARG A 83 8.02 12.95 -13.22
C ARG A 83 8.79 11.78 -13.82
N ALA A 84 9.29 10.86 -13.01
CA ALA A 84 9.97 9.67 -13.50
C ALA A 84 9.06 8.81 -14.37
N LEU A 85 7.79 8.62 -13.97
CA LEU A 85 6.80 7.92 -14.78
C LEU A 85 6.49 8.64 -16.08
N ALA A 86 6.33 9.96 -16.03
CA ALA A 86 6.05 10.79 -17.22
C ALA A 86 7.20 10.79 -18.24
N SER A 87 8.44 10.53 -17.81
CA SER A 87 9.61 10.47 -18.70
C SER A 87 9.61 9.27 -19.65
N GLY A 88 8.78 8.26 -19.40
CA GLY A 88 8.70 7.02 -20.19
C GLY A 88 9.90 6.09 -20.07
N HIS A 89 10.89 6.40 -19.25
CA HIS A 89 12.11 5.59 -19.05
C HIS A 89 11.98 4.56 -17.93
N VAL A 90 10.76 4.35 -17.43
CA VAL A 90 10.50 3.41 -16.34
C VAL A 90 10.17 2.03 -16.89
N PRO A 91 10.80 0.95 -16.40
CA PRO A 91 10.47 -0.40 -16.82
C PRO A 91 9.01 -0.75 -16.51
N GLY A 92 8.34 -1.43 -17.43
CA GLY A 92 6.97 -1.94 -17.26
C GLY A 92 5.89 -1.03 -17.86
N ASN A 93 4.72 -1.63 -18.12
CA ASN A 93 3.57 -0.94 -18.67
C ASN A 93 2.78 -0.26 -17.56
N GLY A 94 2.87 1.08 -17.46
CA GLY A 94 1.95 1.85 -16.64
C GLY A 94 2.26 1.98 -15.14
N GLY A 95 3.55 1.91 -14.73
CA GLY A 95 3.95 2.33 -13.38
C GLY A 95 3.94 1.25 -12.30
N GLY A 96 3.67 -0.02 -12.64
CA GLY A 96 3.72 -1.13 -11.68
C GLY A 96 5.13 -1.53 -11.26
N ALA A 97 6.16 -1.21 -12.07
CA ALA A 97 7.54 -1.53 -11.73
C ALA A 97 8.10 -0.55 -10.66
N PRO A 98 8.93 -1.04 -9.72
CA PRO A 98 9.54 -0.18 -8.71
C PRO A 98 10.50 0.83 -9.33
N VAL A 99 10.37 2.10 -8.94
CA VAL A 99 11.22 3.21 -9.35
C VAL A 99 11.93 3.79 -8.13
N ARG A 100 13.21 4.11 -8.28
CA ARG A 100 13.98 4.76 -7.22
C ARG A 100 14.00 6.28 -7.42
N VAL A 101 13.50 7.01 -6.42
CA VAL A 101 13.54 8.48 -6.38
C VAL A 101 13.96 8.94 -4.99
N ARG A 102 14.94 9.85 -4.90
CA ARG A 102 15.44 10.41 -3.61
C ARG A 102 15.79 9.35 -2.56
N GLY A 103 16.24 8.15 -2.99
CA GLY A 103 16.52 7.03 -2.09
C GLY A 103 15.28 6.28 -1.59
N TRP A 104 14.09 6.60 -2.09
CA TRP A 104 12.85 5.86 -1.90
C TRP A 104 12.64 4.87 -3.04
N VAL A 105 11.96 3.77 -2.75
CA VAL A 105 11.46 2.82 -3.75
C VAL A 105 9.96 3.03 -3.86
N CYS A 106 9.52 3.56 -5.00
CA CYS A 106 8.12 3.85 -5.28
C CYS A 106 7.56 2.87 -6.31
N LYS A 107 6.30 2.48 -6.16
CA LYS A 107 5.54 1.68 -7.13
C LYS A 107 4.10 2.13 -7.19
N GLY A 108 3.48 2.02 -8.37
CA GLY A 108 2.04 2.20 -8.55
C GLY A 108 1.27 0.94 -8.18
N PHE A 109 0.00 1.10 -7.86
CA PHE A 109 -0.95 0.01 -7.69
C PHE A 109 -1.62 -0.34 -9.02
N ALA A 110 -2.05 -1.58 -9.17
CA ALA A 110 -2.81 -2.02 -10.33
C ALA A 110 -4.20 -1.37 -10.34
N THR A 111 -4.77 -1.14 -11.52
CA THR A 111 -6.07 -0.47 -11.66
C THR A 111 -7.19 -1.06 -10.78
N PRO A 112 -7.35 -2.39 -10.67
CA PRO A 112 -8.37 -2.95 -9.78
C PRO A 112 -8.16 -2.58 -8.31
N GLU A 113 -6.90 -2.51 -7.86
CA GLU A 113 -6.56 -2.13 -6.49
C GLU A 113 -6.82 -0.63 -6.25
N VAL A 114 -6.47 0.22 -7.23
CA VAL A 114 -6.79 1.66 -7.18
C VAL A 114 -8.28 1.89 -7.05
N LEU A 115 -9.09 1.16 -7.83
CA LEU A 115 -10.55 1.28 -7.79
C LEU A 115 -11.15 0.77 -6.46
N ALA A 116 -10.54 -0.23 -5.85
CA ALA A 116 -11.02 -0.80 -4.59
C ALA A 116 -10.61 0.03 -3.36
N THR A 117 -9.42 0.63 -3.37
CA THR A 117 -8.82 1.26 -2.18
C THR A 117 -8.63 2.77 -2.30
N GLY A 118 -8.63 3.30 -3.51
CA GLY A 118 -8.23 4.67 -3.80
C GLY A 118 -6.70 4.89 -3.80
N HIS A 119 -5.89 3.91 -3.43
CA HIS A 119 -4.43 4.05 -3.39
C HIS A 119 -3.84 4.01 -4.80
N THR A 120 -3.09 5.05 -5.19
CA THR A 120 -2.49 5.14 -6.53
C THR A 120 -1.03 4.70 -6.55
N SER A 121 -0.28 5.01 -5.49
CA SER A 121 1.13 4.65 -5.35
C SER A 121 1.55 4.51 -3.89
N THR A 122 2.65 3.81 -3.68
CA THR A 122 3.34 3.75 -2.38
C THR A 122 4.84 3.94 -2.57
N CYS A 123 5.46 4.71 -1.68
CA CYS A 123 6.92 4.90 -1.62
C CYS A 123 7.44 4.44 -0.27
N ARG A 124 8.52 3.64 -0.26
CA ARG A 124 9.14 3.09 0.96
C ARG A 124 10.61 3.42 1.05
N LYS A 125 11.06 3.72 2.29
CA LYS A 125 12.47 3.92 2.63
C LYS A 125 12.71 3.44 4.06
N GLY A 126 13.40 2.32 4.22
CA GLY A 126 13.51 1.64 5.52
C GLY A 126 12.11 1.28 6.04
N SER A 127 11.79 1.71 7.26
CA SER A 127 10.47 1.53 7.88
C SER A 127 9.46 2.62 7.52
N ALA A 128 9.90 3.68 6.82
CA ALA A 128 9.00 4.77 6.44
C ALA A 128 8.21 4.42 5.18
N GLN A 129 6.92 4.82 5.16
CA GLN A 129 6.02 4.58 4.04
C GLN A 129 5.14 5.81 3.80
N ILE A 130 5.05 6.19 2.53
CA ILE A 130 4.20 7.25 2.00
C ILE A 130 3.18 6.59 1.07
N LEU A 131 1.92 7.03 1.15
CA LEU A 131 0.85 6.65 0.23
C LEU A 131 0.37 7.87 -0.55
N ALA A 132 0.01 7.66 -1.80
CA ALA A 132 -0.77 8.60 -2.58
C ALA A 132 -2.18 8.04 -2.78
N VAL A 133 -3.19 8.79 -2.36
CA VAL A 133 -4.59 8.37 -2.35
C VAL A 133 -5.38 9.28 -3.29
N LEU A 134 -6.29 8.72 -4.10
CA LEU A 134 -7.15 9.50 -4.96
C LEU A 134 -7.92 10.53 -4.14
N LYS A 135 -7.84 11.78 -4.55
CA LYS A 135 -8.70 12.82 -3.98
C LYS A 135 -10.10 12.64 -4.51
N MET A 136 -10.97 12.08 -3.67
CA MET A 136 -12.39 11.98 -4.01
C MET A 136 -12.98 13.39 -4.07
N PRO A 137 -13.75 13.73 -5.13
CA PRO A 137 -14.47 14.99 -5.14
C PRO A 137 -15.45 14.96 -3.97
N THR A 138 -15.29 15.90 -3.03
CA THR A 138 -16.33 16.16 -2.03
C THR A 138 -17.55 16.63 -2.79
N THR A 139 -18.54 15.75 -2.97
CA THR A 139 -19.85 16.15 -3.42
C THR A 139 -20.43 17.01 -2.28
N SER A 140 -20.24 18.32 -2.37
CA SER A 140 -21.05 19.25 -1.58
C SER A 140 -22.47 19.00 -2.02
N ALA A 141 -23.22 18.24 -1.21
CA ALA A 141 -24.66 18.16 -1.36
C ALA A 141 -25.18 19.59 -1.13
N SER A 142 -25.34 20.37 -2.21
CA SER A 142 -26.20 21.52 -2.20
C SER A 142 -27.61 20.97 -1.98
N SER A 143 -28.06 21.00 -0.72
CA SER A 143 -29.46 20.81 -0.41
C SER A 143 -30.25 21.92 -1.13
N PRO A 144 -31.36 21.58 -1.79
CA PRO A 144 -32.28 22.55 -2.39
C PRO A 144 -32.99 23.37 -1.33
#